data_259aca9aff08b4f66afe24d0e9bf0e9a
#
_entry.id   259aca9aff08b4f66afe24d0e9bf0e9a
#
_cell.length_a   1.000
_cell.length_b   1.000
_cell.length_c   1.000
_cell.angle_alpha   90.00
_cell.angle_beta   90.00
_cell.angle_gamma   90.00
#
_symmetry.space_group_name_H-M   'P 1'
#
loop_
_entity.id
_entity.type
_entity.pdbx_description
1 polymer ?
#
loop_
_entity_poly.entity_id
_entity_poly.type
_entity_poly.pdbx_seq_one_letter_code
_entity_poly.pdbx_strand_id
1 'polypeptide(L)'
;WERRLANTVKRIMVIDDLADRPHSCNLLLDQTHGKSRNDYKELVNKECEVLCGSMYALLRPEFAELRAVSIERRSAPQLKNILVSMGGVDKDNYTGKVIDLLAKCDLPNNCKITIILGRNAPWRDTIVRRAQDMNISVKFAVDNMAELMTESDFAIGALGSTAWERCCLGLPSAMFILAENQKVASHIFSTTGAALIVSEPKDEQRLINLLTRATYDAGILIEMSSKSSAFIDGEGVNRVCSILLKNNYGM
;
A
#
# COMPACT_ATOMS: atom_id res chain seq x y z
N TRP A 1 -6.43 -3.90 28.41
CA TRP A 1 -6.44 -2.45 28.62
C TRP A 1 -7.82 -1.85 28.30
N GLU A 2 -8.52 -2.28 27.25
CA GLU A 2 -9.84 -1.79 26.82
C GLU A 2 -10.86 -1.81 27.95
N ARG A 3 -11.03 -2.97 28.62
CA ARG A 3 -11.96 -3.12 29.76
C ARG A 3 -11.64 -2.17 30.91
N ARG A 4 -10.36 -1.83 31.13
CA ARG A 4 -9.96 -0.89 32.18
C ARG A 4 -10.33 0.54 31.81
N LEU A 5 -10.23 0.90 30.54
CA LEU A 5 -10.59 2.24 30.05
C LEU A 5 -12.11 2.43 29.94
N ALA A 6 -12.88 1.36 29.73
CA ALA A 6 -14.34 1.46 29.57
C ALA A 6 -15.06 2.17 30.73
N ASN A 7 -14.47 2.16 31.93
CA ASN A 7 -15.03 2.85 33.10
C ASN A 7 -14.61 4.34 33.20
N THR A 8 -13.69 4.81 32.36
CA THR A 8 -13.11 6.16 32.45
C THR A 8 -13.36 7.01 31.21
N VAL A 9 -13.72 6.38 30.09
CA VAL A 9 -13.99 7.07 28.82
C VAL A 9 -15.39 6.74 28.31
N LYS A 10 -16.00 7.66 27.60
CA LYS A 10 -17.36 7.47 27.05
C LYS A 10 -17.39 6.44 25.92
N ARG A 11 -16.35 6.37 25.09
CA ARG A 11 -16.27 5.49 23.92
C ARG A 11 -14.84 5.05 23.67
N ILE A 12 -14.70 3.84 23.16
CA ILE A 12 -13.43 3.26 22.73
C ILE A 12 -13.56 2.89 21.25
N MET A 13 -12.61 3.38 20.44
CA MET A 13 -12.39 2.89 19.09
C MET A 13 -11.14 2.02 19.09
N VAL A 14 -11.24 0.87 18.41
CA VAL A 14 -10.10 -0.04 18.17
C VAL A 14 -9.83 -0.09 16.68
N ILE A 15 -8.56 -0.08 16.32
CA ILE A 15 -8.07 -0.41 14.97
C ILE A 15 -7.40 -1.78 15.08
N ASP A 16 -7.88 -2.74 14.32
CA ASP A 16 -7.38 -4.12 14.28
C ASP A 16 -7.30 -4.62 12.85
N ASP A 17 -6.45 -5.59 12.56
CA ASP A 17 -6.28 -6.20 11.23
C ASP A 17 -6.12 -7.73 11.29
N LEU A 18 -6.16 -8.30 12.51
CA LEU A 18 -5.94 -9.72 12.74
C LEU A 18 -7.24 -10.50 12.93
N ALA A 19 -8.20 -9.93 13.64
CA ALA A 19 -9.43 -10.62 14.07
C ALA A 19 -9.14 -11.91 14.85
N ASP A 20 -8.18 -11.86 15.79
CA ASP A 20 -7.66 -13.03 16.52
C ASP A 20 -7.97 -13.00 18.02
N ARG A 21 -8.58 -11.92 18.53
CA ARG A 21 -8.87 -11.73 19.96
C ARG A 21 -10.15 -10.93 20.20
N PRO A 22 -10.78 -11.08 21.39
CA PRO A 22 -11.90 -10.26 21.79
C PRO A 22 -11.52 -8.81 22.05
N HIS A 23 -12.42 -7.88 21.64
CA HIS A 23 -12.31 -6.44 21.87
C HIS A 23 -13.51 -5.93 22.70
N SER A 24 -13.21 -5.03 23.64
CA SER A 24 -14.21 -4.31 24.43
C SER A 24 -14.26 -2.84 23.96
N CYS A 25 -14.94 -2.61 22.84
CA CYS A 25 -14.99 -1.31 22.17
C CYS A 25 -16.40 -1.00 21.65
N ASN A 26 -16.63 0.26 21.32
CA ASN A 26 -17.87 0.77 20.74
C ASN A 26 -17.79 0.86 19.21
N LEU A 27 -16.58 1.01 18.68
CA LEU A 27 -16.27 1.06 17.24
C LEU A 27 -15.01 0.26 16.99
N LEU A 28 -15.07 -0.64 16.00
CA LEU A 28 -13.90 -1.37 15.51
C LEU A 28 -13.69 -1.04 14.04
N LEU A 29 -12.47 -0.72 13.67
CA LEU A 29 -12.04 -0.48 12.30
C LEU A 29 -11.03 -1.55 11.88
N ASP A 30 -11.35 -2.29 10.82
CA ASP A 30 -10.41 -3.15 10.10
C ASP A 30 -10.35 -2.72 8.63
N GLN A 31 -9.23 -2.15 8.24
CA GLN A 31 -9.01 -1.62 6.89
C GLN A 31 -8.67 -2.72 5.85
N THR A 32 -8.56 -3.97 6.29
CA THR A 32 -8.13 -5.07 5.43
C THR A 32 -9.21 -5.39 4.40
N HIS A 33 -8.87 -5.35 3.13
CA HIS A 33 -9.78 -5.72 2.06
C HIS A 33 -10.20 -7.19 2.19
N GLY A 34 -11.48 -7.48 1.99
CA GLY A 34 -12.07 -8.82 2.14
C GLY A 34 -12.49 -9.19 3.55
N LYS A 35 -12.11 -8.42 4.58
CA LYS A 35 -12.65 -8.56 5.92
C LYS A 35 -14.08 -8.02 6.00
N SER A 36 -14.85 -8.61 6.90
CA SER A 36 -16.26 -8.31 7.09
C SER A 36 -16.64 -8.27 8.58
N ARG A 37 -17.82 -7.76 8.88
CA ARG A 37 -18.37 -7.82 10.25
C ARG A 37 -18.44 -9.25 10.81
N ASN A 38 -18.58 -10.25 9.95
CA ASN A 38 -18.67 -11.65 10.39
C ASN A 38 -17.35 -12.15 11.02
N ASP A 39 -16.19 -11.64 10.58
CA ASP A 39 -14.90 -12.00 11.17
C ASP A 39 -14.78 -11.56 12.63
N TYR A 40 -15.56 -10.57 13.04
CA TYR A 40 -15.58 -10.00 14.40
C TYR A 40 -16.80 -10.37 15.21
N LYS A 41 -17.73 -11.20 14.69
CA LYS A 41 -19.05 -11.48 15.30
C LYS A 41 -18.95 -11.95 16.75
N GLU A 42 -18.00 -12.85 17.04
CA GLU A 42 -17.77 -13.40 18.38
C GLU A 42 -16.66 -12.64 19.16
N LEU A 43 -16.07 -11.63 18.54
CA LEU A 43 -14.92 -10.89 19.10
C LEU A 43 -15.30 -9.51 19.64
N VAL A 44 -16.49 -9.02 19.36
CA VAL A 44 -16.98 -7.72 19.84
C VAL A 44 -18.39 -7.83 20.44
N ASN A 45 -18.77 -6.84 21.23
CA ASN A 45 -20.14 -6.72 21.74
C ASN A 45 -21.14 -6.50 20.60
N LYS A 46 -22.41 -6.89 20.82
CA LYS A 46 -23.48 -6.74 19.81
C LYS A 46 -23.72 -5.29 19.39
N GLU A 47 -23.52 -4.35 20.31
CA GLU A 47 -23.65 -2.91 20.09
C GLU A 47 -22.42 -2.29 19.43
N CYS A 48 -21.33 -3.04 19.27
CA CYS A 48 -20.13 -2.52 18.61
C CYS A 48 -20.40 -2.30 17.13
N GLU A 49 -20.13 -1.10 16.66
CA GLU A 49 -20.10 -0.77 15.23
C GLU A 49 -18.79 -1.28 14.63
N VAL A 50 -18.89 -2.09 13.56
CA VAL A 50 -17.72 -2.69 12.93
C VAL A 50 -17.62 -2.19 11.50
N LEU A 51 -16.52 -1.48 11.20
CA LEU A 51 -16.17 -0.93 9.90
C LEU A 51 -15.08 -1.81 9.29
N CYS A 52 -15.42 -2.60 8.29
CA CYS A 52 -14.49 -3.50 7.64
C CYS A 52 -14.30 -3.18 6.16
N GLY A 53 -13.08 -3.37 5.70
CA GLY A 53 -12.72 -3.27 4.30
C GLY A 53 -11.96 -2.02 3.91
N SER A 54 -11.34 -2.08 2.74
CA SER A 54 -10.47 -1.04 2.21
C SER A 54 -11.16 0.31 1.96
N MET A 55 -12.49 0.32 1.85
CA MET A 55 -13.26 1.58 1.76
C MET A 55 -13.15 2.47 3.01
N TYR A 56 -12.68 1.92 4.12
CA TYR A 56 -12.40 2.66 5.36
C TYR A 56 -10.91 2.90 5.58
N ALA A 57 -10.06 2.70 4.58
CA ALA A 57 -8.61 2.92 4.70
C ALA A 57 -8.30 4.37 5.10
N LEU A 58 -7.55 4.52 6.19
CA LEU A 58 -7.16 5.83 6.71
C LEU A 58 -5.93 6.32 5.96
N LEU A 59 -6.16 6.98 4.85
CA LEU A 59 -5.10 7.62 4.05
C LEU A 59 -4.98 9.10 4.40
N ARG A 60 -3.80 9.66 4.20
CA ARG A 60 -3.59 11.10 4.28
C ARG A 60 -4.39 11.81 3.18
N PRO A 61 -4.90 13.04 3.42
CA PRO A 61 -5.80 13.73 2.48
C PRO A 61 -5.23 13.89 1.07
N GLU A 62 -3.92 14.11 0.93
CA GLU A 62 -3.26 14.30 -0.36
C GLU A 62 -3.42 13.13 -1.33
N PHE A 63 -3.67 11.91 -0.83
CA PHE A 63 -3.94 10.75 -1.69
C PHE A 63 -5.32 10.85 -2.36
N ALA A 64 -6.33 11.32 -1.65
CA ALA A 64 -7.66 11.59 -2.23
C ALA A 64 -7.61 12.76 -3.23
N GLU A 65 -6.90 13.84 -2.86
CA GLU A 65 -6.76 15.04 -3.69
C GLU A 65 -6.07 14.75 -5.02
N LEU A 66 -5.01 13.94 -5.02
CA LEU A 66 -4.23 13.62 -6.22
C LEU A 66 -4.80 12.44 -7.02
N ARG A 67 -5.82 11.73 -6.48
CA ARG A 67 -6.35 10.52 -7.14
C ARG A 67 -6.82 10.75 -8.56
N ALA A 68 -7.62 11.78 -8.82
CA ALA A 68 -8.19 12.05 -10.15
C ALA A 68 -7.08 12.29 -11.18
N VAL A 69 -6.13 13.17 -10.88
CA VAL A 69 -4.97 13.48 -11.73
C VAL A 69 -4.10 12.24 -11.94
N SER A 70 -3.89 11.44 -10.90
CA SER A 70 -3.11 10.22 -10.96
C SER A 70 -3.73 9.17 -11.88
N ILE A 71 -5.04 8.97 -11.82
CA ILE A 71 -5.76 8.01 -12.68
C ILE A 71 -5.79 8.51 -14.14
N GLU A 72 -6.05 9.79 -14.36
CA GLU A 72 -6.03 10.37 -15.71
C GLU A 72 -4.66 10.19 -16.38
N ARG A 73 -3.57 10.46 -15.67
CA ARG A 73 -2.21 10.24 -16.17
C ARG A 73 -1.98 8.80 -16.64
N ARG A 74 -2.65 7.80 -16.02
CA ARG A 74 -2.53 6.37 -16.33
C ARG A 74 -3.44 5.89 -17.46
N SER A 75 -4.16 6.78 -18.12
CA SER A 75 -4.92 6.45 -19.34
C SER A 75 -4.02 6.22 -20.56
N ALA A 76 -2.81 6.84 -20.57
CA ALA A 76 -1.82 6.67 -21.62
C ALA A 76 -0.40 6.52 -21.00
N PRO A 77 -0.14 5.45 -20.26
CA PRO A 77 1.10 5.31 -19.50
C PRO A 77 2.28 4.97 -20.39
N GLN A 78 3.46 5.36 -19.93
CA GLN A 78 4.75 4.92 -20.47
C GLN A 78 5.64 4.57 -19.28
N LEU A 79 6.36 3.46 -19.33
CA LEU A 79 7.26 3.06 -18.25
C LEU A 79 8.52 3.93 -18.22
N LYS A 80 8.41 5.12 -17.62
CA LYS A 80 9.50 6.10 -17.50
C LYS A 80 9.98 6.35 -16.08
N ASN A 81 9.11 6.11 -15.09
CA ASN A 81 9.42 6.38 -13.69
C ASN A 81 9.04 5.19 -12.82
N ILE A 82 10.02 4.56 -12.19
CA ILE A 82 9.82 3.46 -11.23
C ILE A 82 10.13 3.98 -9.83
N LEU A 83 9.19 3.79 -8.90
CA LEU A 83 9.34 4.12 -7.49
C LEU A 83 9.59 2.85 -6.68
N VAL A 84 10.63 2.84 -5.85
CA VAL A 84 10.95 1.73 -4.95
C VAL A 84 10.83 2.19 -3.50
N SER A 85 10.01 1.50 -2.69
CA SER A 85 9.86 1.79 -1.27
C SER A 85 9.48 0.53 -0.48
N MET A 86 10.41 0.00 0.32
CA MET A 86 10.23 -1.20 1.14
C MET A 86 9.79 -0.90 2.58
N GLY A 87 9.22 0.31 2.80
CA GLY A 87 8.79 0.76 4.13
C GLY A 87 9.89 1.48 4.92
N GLY A 88 9.57 1.79 6.18
CA GLY A 88 10.40 2.70 7.00
C GLY A 88 11.74 2.15 7.44
N VAL A 89 11.90 0.85 7.58
CA VAL A 89 13.12 0.23 8.13
C VAL A 89 13.83 -0.67 7.13
N ASP A 90 13.10 -1.50 6.36
CA ASP A 90 13.68 -2.48 5.41
C ASP A 90 14.82 -3.31 6.02
N LYS A 91 14.55 -3.97 7.15
CA LYS A 91 15.53 -4.68 7.97
C LYS A 91 16.32 -5.72 7.16
N ASP A 92 15.66 -6.45 6.27
CA ASP A 92 16.20 -7.58 5.52
C ASP A 92 16.76 -7.18 4.13
N ASN A 93 16.92 -5.86 3.89
CA ASN A 93 17.50 -5.30 2.68
C ASN A 93 16.78 -5.73 1.38
N TYR A 94 15.46 -5.70 1.37
CA TYR A 94 14.70 -5.95 0.14
C TYR A 94 14.95 -4.88 -0.92
N THR A 95 15.25 -3.64 -0.54
CA THR A 95 15.69 -2.60 -1.47
C THR A 95 16.92 -3.03 -2.26
N GLY A 96 17.91 -3.64 -1.59
CA GLY A 96 19.09 -4.19 -2.26
C GLY A 96 18.76 -5.30 -3.25
N LYS A 97 17.84 -6.21 -2.89
CA LYS A 97 17.36 -7.26 -3.81
C LYS A 97 16.64 -6.67 -5.03
N VAL A 98 15.84 -5.62 -4.83
CA VAL A 98 15.14 -4.94 -5.92
C VAL A 98 16.12 -4.27 -6.89
N ILE A 99 17.21 -3.67 -6.41
CA ILE A 99 18.29 -3.15 -7.27
C ILE A 99 18.85 -4.27 -8.15
N ASP A 100 19.12 -5.46 -7.59
CA ASP A 100 19.63 -6.61 -8.35
C ASP A 100 18.64 -7.13 -9.40
N LEU A 101 17.34 -7.04 -9.10
CA LEU A 101 16.28 -7.41 -10.05
C LEU A 101 16.17 -6.39 -11.19
N LEU A 102 16.19 -5.09 -10.85
CA LEU A 102 16.11 -4.02 -11.85
C LEU A 102 17.31 -4.01 -12.80
N ALA A 103 18.49 -4.40 -12.32
CA ALA A 103 19.69 -4.55 -13.15
C ALA A 103 19.54 -5.65 -14.24
N LYS A 104 18.60 -6.59 -14.06
CA LYS A 104 18.31 -7.68 -15.01
C LYS A 104 17.16 -7.36 -15.96
N CYS A 105 16.47 -6.22 -15.75
CA CYS A 105 15.34 -5.83 -16.58
C CYS A 105 15.80 -5.06 -17.81
N ASP A 106 15.17 -5.34 -18.95
CA ASP A 106 15.30 -4.52 -20.15
C ASP A 106 14.36 -3.32 -20.05
N LEU A 107 14.83 -2.25 -19.38
CA LEU A 107 14.07 -1.02 -19.15
C LEU A 107 14.41 0.01 -20.24
N PRO A 108 13.48 0.95 -20.53
CA PRO A 108 13.79 2.06 -21.44
C PRO A 108 15.02 2.84 -20.97
N ASN A 109 15.88 3.27 -21.91
CA ASN A 109 17.10 4.03 -21.59
C ASN A 109 16.85 5.33 -20.80
N ASN A 110 15.64 5.89 -20.91
CA ASN A 110 15.20 7.09 -20.19
C ASN A 110 14.37 6.78 -18.94
N CYS A 111 14.29 5.52 -18.53
CA CYS A 111 13.59 5.13 -17.33
C CYS A 111 14.35 5.60 -16.09
N LYS A 112 13.68 6.39 -15.28
CA LYS A 112 14.22 6.90 -14.00
C LYS A 112 13.75 5.98 -12.87
N ILE A 113 14.68 5.61 -12.01
CA ILE A 113 14.38 4.82 -10.81
C ILE A 113 14.62 5.74 -9.60
N THR A 114 13.63 5.82 -8.74
CA THR A 114 13.72 6.55 -7.46
C THR A 114 13.49 5.59 -6.30
N ILE A 115 14.46 5.51 -5.41
CA ILE A 115 14.37 4.71 -4.16
C ILE A 115 14.06 5.65 -3.01
N ILE A 116 13.05 5.29 -2.21
CA ILE A 116 12.73 5.98 -0.96
C ILE A 116 13.15 5.10 0.20
N LEU A 117 14.05 5.62 1.03
CA LEU A 117 14.48 4.98 2.27
C LEU A 117 13.91 5.71 3.48
N GLY A 118 13.54 4.95 4.49
CA GLY A 118 13.17 5.52 5.78
C GLY A 118 14.37 6.18 6.47
N ARG A 119 14.08 7.07 7.44
CA ARG A 119 15.13 7.80 8.18
C ARG A 119 16.16 6.90 8.84
N ASN A 120 15.72 5.73 9.31
CA ASN A 120 16.53 4.78 10.09
C ASN A 120 16.82 3.49 9.30
N ALA A 121 16.83 3.53 7.96
CA ALA A 121 17.12 2.36 7.14
C ALA A 121 18.57 1.88 7.37
N PRO A 122 18.78 0.63 7.85
CA PRO A 122 20.11 0.15 8.25
C PRO A 122 21.08 -0.01 7.08
N TRP A 123 20.56 -0.16 5.86
CA TRP A 123 21.35 -0.40 4.63
C TRP A 123 21.65 0.86 3.81
N ARG A 124 21.38 2.04 4.39
CA ARG A 124 21.47 3.34 3.72
C ARG A 124 22.73 3.52 2.86
N ASP A 125 23.90 3.38 3.47
CA ASP A 125 25.17 3.67 2.79
C ASP A 125 25.47 2.65 1.68
N THR A 126 25.08 1.40 1.87
CA THR A 126 25.20 0.37 0.85
C THR A 126 24.28 0.64 -0.33
N ILE A 127 23.02 1.02 -0.07
CA ILE A 127 22.04 1.33 -1.11
C ILE A 127 22.48 2.57 -1.90
N VAL A 128 22.96 3.62 -1.22
CA VAL A 128 23.42 4.85 -1.89
C VAL A 128 24.58 4.55 -2.86
N ARG A 129 25.58 3.79 -2.41
CA ARG A 129 26.70 3.41 -3.29
C ARG A 129 26.24 2.64 -4.52
N ARG A 130 25.43 1.61 -4.34
CA ARG A 130 24.90 0.78 -5.44
C ARG A 130 24.01 1.58 -6.40
N ALA A 131 23.23 2.51 -5.87
CA ALA A 131 22.37 3.38 -6.67
C ALA A 131 23.17 4.33 -7.58
N GLN A 132 24.31 4.83 -7.10
CA GLN A 132 25.21 5.67 -7.89
C GLN A 132 25.74 4.94 -9.11
N ASP A 133 26.15 3.68 -8.96
CA ASP A 133 26.67 2.86 -10.07
C ASP A 133 25.62 2.61 -11.17
N MET A 134 24.32 2.71 -10.83
CA MET A 134 23.20 2.47 -11.75
C MET A 134 22.42 3.74 -12.14
N ASN A 135 22.91 4.93 -11.77
CA ASN A 135 22.21 6.21 -11.98
C ASN A 135 20.78 6.24 -11.38
N ILE A 136 20.59 5.62 -10.21
CA ILE A 136 19.35 5.57 -9.46
C ILE A 136 19.32 6.71 -8.44
N SER A 137 18.20 7.45 -8.37
CA SER A 137 17.99 8.49 -7.36
C SER A 137 17.59 7.89 -6.02
N VAL A 138 18.23 8.31 -4.93
CA VAL A 138 17.85 7.89 -3.56
C VAL A 138 17.40 9.12 -2.78
N LYS A 139 16.20 9.02 -2.20
CA LYS A 139 15.61 10.04 -1.32
C LYS A 139 15.35 9.45 0.06
N PHE A 140 15.34 10.32 1.08
CA PHE A 140 15.20 9.88 2.48
C PHE A 140 14.02 10.57 3.13
N ALA A 141 13.19 9.81 3.84
CA ALA A 141 12.13 10.33 4.70
C ALA A 141 11.32 11.47 4.04
N VAL A 142 10.81 11.19 2.84
CA VAL A 142 10.06 12.17 2.04
C VAL A 142 8.67 12.44 2.67
N ASP A 143 8.22 13.67 2.57
CA ASP A 143 6.88 14.07 3.02
C ASP A 143 5.86 14.10 1.87
N ASN A 144 6.33 14.19 0.62
CA ASN A 144 5.53 14.28 -0.60
C ASN A 144 5.34 12.93 -1.31
N MET A 145 5.07 11.85 -0.57
CA MET A 145 4.94 10.51 -1.14
C MET A 145 3.81 10.40 -2.17
N ALA A 146 2.68 11.09 -1.95
CA ALA A 146 1.55 11.06 -2.86
C ALA A 146 1.88 11.66 -4.24
N GLU A 147 2.65 12.76 -4.26
CA GLU A 147 3.17 13.37 -5.50
C GLU A 147 4.12 12.40 -6.22
N LEU A 148 5.10 11.84 -5.51
CA LEU A 148 6.06 10.88 -6.08
C LEU A 148 5.37 9.65 -6.66
N MET A 149 4.34 9.14 -5.98
CA MET A 149 3.53 8.02 -6.48
C MET A 149 2.69 8.42 -7.70
N THR A 150 2.14 9.64 -7.72
CA THR A 150 1.38 10.17 -8.85
C THR A 150 2.25 10.32 -10.10
N GLU A 151 3.49 10.77 -9.94
CA GLU A 151 4.46 10.95 -11.03
C GLU A 151 5.09 9.62 -11.52
N SER A 152 4.96 8.55 -10.74
CA SER A 152 5.52 7.25 -11.08
C SER A 152 4.58 6.44 -11.97
N ASP A 153 5.15 5.61 -12.84
CA ASP A 153 4.41 4.73 -13.76
C ASP A 153 4.27 3.31 -13.20
N PHE A 154 5.22 2.91 -12.35
CA PHE A 154 5.23 1.63 -11.65
C PHE A 154 5.86 1.78 -10.27
N ALA A 155 5.37 1.01 -9.31
CA ALA A 155 5.96 0.97 -7.98
C ALA A 155 6.39 -0.45 -7.58
N ILE A 156 7.49 -0.54 -6.85
CA ILE A 156 7.95 -1.79 -6.21
C ILE A 156 8.04 -1.51 -4.72
N GLY A 157 7.31 -2.27 -3.89
CA GLY A 157 7.28 -1.98 -2.47
C GLY A 157 6.76 -3.11 -1.61
N ALA A 158 6.75 -2.90 -0.30
CA ALA A 158 6.17 -3.85 0.65
C ALA A 158 4.64 -3.86 0.57
N LEU A 159 4.04 -5.00 0.89
CA LEU A 159 2.59 -5.16 1.07
C LEU A 159 2.19 -4.73 2.49
N GLY A 160 2.34 -3.45 2.80
CA GLY A 160 1.93 -2.81 4.04
C GLY A 160 0.87 -1.72 3.78
N SER A 161 0.73 -0.76 4.70
CA SER A 161 -0.21 0.36 4.57
C SER A 161 -0.03 1.17 3.29
N THR A 162 1.20 1.28 2.78
CA THR A 162 1.49 1.95 1.51
C THR A 162 0.91 1.24 0.28
N ALA A 163 0.47 -0.03 0.41
CA ALA A 163 -0.27 -0.71 -0.64
C ALA A 163 -1.59 0.00 -0.93
N TRP A 164 -2.27 0.47 0.12
CA TRP A 164 -3.52 1.21 -0.01
C TRP A 164 -3.31 2.59 -0.63
N GLU A 165 -2.20 3.27 -0.31
CA GLU A 165 -1.80 4.52 -0.95
C GLU A 165 -1.61 4.34 -2.47
N ARG A 166 -0.89 3.30 -2.89
CA ARG A 166 -0.71 2.96 -4.32
C ARG A 166 -2.02 2.62 -5.01
N CYS A 167 -2.90 1.86 -4.35
CA CYS A 167 -4.23 1.53 -4.88
C CYS A 167 -5.09 2.78 -5.04
N CYS A 168 -5.09 3.68 -4.07
CA CYS A 168 -5.83 4.93 -4.15
C CYS A 168 -5.45 5.74 -5.39
N LEU A 169 -4.17 5.79 -5.71
CA LEU A 169 -3.65 6.49 -6.89
C LEU A 169 -3.70 5.67 -8.19
N GLY A 170 -4.21 4.43 -8.14
CA GLY A 170 -4.21 3.53 -9.28
C GLY A 170 -2.80 3.19 -9.80
N LEU A 171 -1.77 3.23 -8.95
CA LEU A 171 -0.38 3.02 -9.34
C LEU A 171 -0.09 1.52 -9.52
N PRO A 172 0.21 1.04 -10.75
CA PRO A 172 0.62 -0.33 -11.01
C PRO A 172 1.80 -0.73 -10.10
N SER A 173 1.73 -1.90 -9.49
CA SER A 173 2.72 -2.23 -8.46
C SER A 173 3.12 -3.70 -8.45
N ALA A 174 4.38 -3.95 -8.06
CA ALA A 174 4.82 -5.22 -7.51
C ALA A 174 4.96 -5.09 -5.98
N MET A 175 4.41 -6.06 -5.24
CA MET A 175 4.34 -6.01 -3.78
C MET A 175 5.02 -7.21 -3.15
N PHE A 176 6.02 -6.95 -2.31
CA PHE A 176 6.75 -7.97 -1.56
C PHE A 176 6.04 -8.27 -0.25
N ILE A 177 5.88 -9.56 0.07
CA ILE A 177 5.38 -10.01 1.37
C ILE A 177 6.56 -10.03 2.34
N LEU A 178 6.52 -9.18 3.35
CA LEU A 178 7.57 -9.04 4.37
C LEU A 178 7.13 -9.58 5.74
N ALA A 179 5.84 -9.86 5.94
CA ALA A 179 5.28 -10.32 7.19
C ALA A 179 4.14 -11.32 6.97
N GLU A 180 3.92 -12.22 7.93
CA GLU A 180 2.95 -13.31 7.84
C GLU A 180 1.50 -12.79 7.69
N ASN A 181 1.13 -11.74 8.42
CA ASN A 181 -0.19 -11.12 8.35
C ASN A 181 -0.52 -10.52 6.97
N GLN A 182 0.48 -10.27 6.12
CA GLN A 182 0.29 -9.76 4.76
C GLN A 182 -0.18 -10.83 3.77
N LYS A 183 -0.07 -12.13 4.10
CA LYS A 183 -0.46 -13.22 3.20
C LYS A 183 -1.95 -13.21 2.84
N VAL A 184 -2.81 -12.85 3.79
CA VAL A 184 -4.26 -12.77 3.53
C VAL A 184 -4.57 -11.70 2.48
N ALA A 185 -4.03 -10.49 2.66
CA ALA A 185 -4.20 -9.42 1.69
C ALA A 185 -3.56 -9.74 0.33
N SER A 186 -2.43 -10.45 0.30
CA SER A 186 -1.72 -10.80 -0.93
C SER A 186 -2.54 -11.66 -1.89
N HIS A 187 -3.37 -12.56 -1.35
CA HIS A 187 -4.24 -13.43 -2.16
C HIS A 187 -5.19 -12.61 -3.05
N ILE A 188 -5.76 -11.56 -2.50
CA ILE A 188 -6.72 -10.71 -3.23
C ILE A 188 -6.03 -9.95 -4.36
N PHE A 189 -4.86 -9.37 -4.10
CA PHE A 189 -4.10 -8.67 -5.14
C PHE A 189 -3.67 -9.60 -6.27
N SER A 190 -3.27 -10.84 -5.95
CA SER A 190 -2.85 -11.81 -6.95
C SER A 190 -4.01 -12.34 -7.79
N THR A 191 -5.18 -12.59 -7.18
CA THR A 191 -6.36 -13.13 -7.88
C THR A 191 -7.04 -12.10 -8.76
N THR A 192 -7.06 -10.84 -8.36
CA THR A 192 -7.63 -9.75 -9.17
C THR A 192 -6.67 -9.24 -10.25
N GLY A 193 -5.36 -9.49 -10.10
CA GLY A 193 -4.33 -8.91 -10.96
C GLY A 193 -4.11 -7.42 -10.75
N ALA A 194 -4.53 -6.87 -9.59
CA ALA A 194 -4.32 -5.47 -9.24
C ALA A 194 -2.85 -5.15 -8.92
N ALA A 195 -2.10 -6.16 -8.49
CA ALA A 195 -0.66 -6.05 -8.31
C ALA A 195 0.02 -7.41 -8.55
N LEU A 196 1.30 -7.37 -8.92
CA LEU A 196 2.15 -8.57 -8.90
C LEU A 196 2.61 -8.82 -7.47
N ILE A 197 2.30 -9.99 -6.91
CA ILE A 197 2.82 -10.39 -5.61
C ILE A 197 4.15 -11.12 -5.79
N VAL A 198 5.14 -10.72 -5.01
CA VAL A 198 6.48 -11.32 -4.98
C VAL A 198 6.72 -11.92 -3.60
N SER A 199 6.69 -13.25 -3.53
CA SER A 199 6.84 -14.01 -2.27
C SER A 199 7.91 -15.10 -2.37
N GLU A 200 8.20 -15.57 -3.57
CA GLU A 200 9.12 -16.67 -3.85
C GLU A 200 10.09 -16.30 -4.99
N PRO A 201 11.24 -16.99 -5.12
CA PRO A 201 12.20 -16.71 -6.18
C PRO A 201 11.63 -16.76 -7.62
N LYS A 202 10.64 -17.63 -7.87
CA LYS A 202 9.96 -17.67 -9.18
C LYS A 202 9.21 -16.37 -9.51
N ASP A 203 8.75 -15.64 -8.51
CA ASP A 203 8.02 -14.38 -8.69
C ASP A 203 8.98 -13.25 -9.08
N GLU A 204 10.27 -13.35 -8.72
CA GLU A 204 11.30 -12.41 -9.17
C GLU A 204 11.42 -12.41 -10.69
N GLN A 205 11.43 -13.61 -11.31
CA GLN A 205 11.45 -13.73 -12.77
C GLN A 205 10.15 -13.19 -13.41
N ARG A 206 9.01 -13.35 -12.73
CA ARG A 206 7.74 -12.76 -13.18
C ARG A 206 7.80 -11.23 -13.15
N LEU A 207 8.44 -10.63 -12.14
CA LEU A 207 8.63 -9.18 -12.06
C LEU A 207 9.52 -8.67 -13.20
N ILE A 208 10.65 -9.34 -13.46
CA ILE A 208 11.54 -8.99 -14.59
C ILE A 208 10.75 -9.04 -15.91
N ASN A 209 10.03 -10.14 -16.16
CA ASN A 209 9.23 -10.31 -17.37
C ASN A 209 8.10 -9.28 -17.49
N LEU A 210 7.45 -8.92 -16.36
CA LEU A 210 6.40 -7.90 -16.33
C LEU A 210 6.95 -6.53 -16.75
N LEU A 211 8.05 -6.09 -16.15
CA LEU A 211 8.67 -4.80 -16.44
C LEU A 211 9.19 -4.73 -17.88
N THR A 212 9.87 -5.78 -18.36
CA THR A 212 10.31 -5.88 -19.74
C THR A 212 9.14 -5.77 -20.72
N ARG A 213 8.04 -6.51 -20.48
CA ARG A 213 6.84 -6.43 -21.32
C ARG A 213 6.16 -5.06 -21.25
N ALA A 214 6.05 -4.47 -20.06
CA ALA A 214 5.43 -3.16 -19.88
C ALA A 214 6.18 -2.02 -20.60
N THR A 215 7.44 -2.25 -20.96
CA THR A 215 8.21 -1.34 -21.82
C THR A 215 7.61 -1.23 -23.23
N TYR A 216 7.06 -2.32 -23.76
CA TYR A 216 6.54 -2.43 -25.12
C TYR A 216 5.01 -2.47 -25.19
N ASP A 217 4.34 -2.80 -24.08
CA ASP A 217 2.89 -2.96 -24.00
C ASP A 217 2.32 -2.16 -22.82
N ALA A 218 1.86 -0.95 -23.10
CA ALA A 218 1.23 -0.07 -22.12
C ALA A 218 -0.09 -0.62 -21.57
N GLY A 219 -0.75 -1.54 -22.28
CA GLY A 219 -1.99 -2.17 -21.86
C GLY A 219 -1.86 -2.89 -20.52
N ILE A 220 -0.69 -3.44 -20.22
CA ILE A 220 -0.39 -4.07 -18.93
C ILE A 220 -0.54 -3.07 -17.77
N LEU A 221 0.02 -1.87 -17.92
CA LEU A 221 -0.05 -0.82 -16.89
C LEU A 221 -1.47 -0.27 -16.75
N ILE A 222 -2.20 -0.11 -17.86
CA ILE A 222 -3.61 0.32 -17.86
C ILE A 222 -4.47 -0.67 -17.10
N GLU A 223 -4.33 -1.96 -17.39
CA GLU A 223 -5.10 -3.02 -16.73
C GLU A 223 -4.81 -3.07 -15.23
N MET A 224 -3.55 -3.05 -14.83
CA MET A 224 -3.16 -3.02 -13.41
C MET A 224 -3.68 -1.78 -12.70
N SER A 225 -3.60 -0.61 -13.33
CA SER A 225 -4.12 0.65 -12.79
C SER A 225 -5.62 0.61 -12.56
N SER A 226 -6.38 0.17 -13.55
CA SER A 226 -7.84 0.02 -13.45
C SER A 226 -8.24 -0.91 -12.31
N LYS A 227 -7.58 -2.07 -12.20
CA LYS A 227 -7.86 -3.04 -11.15
C LYS A 227 -7.48 -2.53 -9.77
N SER A 228 -6.31 -1.90 -9.61
CA SER A 228 -5.85 -1.39 -8.31
C SER A 228 -6.70 -0.21 -7.82
N SER A 229 -7.08 0.71 -8.69
CA SER A 229 -7.89 1.87 -8.32
C SER A 229 -9.32 1.53 -7.88
N ALA A 230 -9.81 0.34 -8.22
CA ALA A 230 -11.13 -0.12 -7.79
C ALA A 230 -11.21 -0.49 -6.29
N PHE A 231 -10.05 -0.69 -5.62
CA PHE A 231 -10.02 -1.09 -4.21
C PHE A 231 -10.30 0.05 -3.24
N ILE A 232 -9.86 1.27 -3.57
CA ILE A 232 -9.84 2.41 -2.63
C ILE A 232 -10.12 3.69 -3.39
N ASP A 233 -11.05 4.47 -2.86
CA ASP A 233 -11.45 5.78 -3.42
C ASP A 233 -10.81 6.99 -2.72
N GLY A 234 -10.12 6.76 -1.58
CA GLY A 234 -9.49 7.82 -0.80
C GLY A 234 -10.38 8.43 0.30
N GLU A 235 -11.66 8.07 0.35
CA GLU A 235 -12.65 8.69 1.23
C GLU A 235 -12.79 8.00 2.61
N GLY A 236 -11.91 7.07 2.94
CA GLY A 236 -12.00 6.28 4.17
C GLY A 236 -11.99 7.12 5.45
N VAL A 237 -11.12 8.12 5.51
CA VAL A 237 -11.04 9.06 6.66
C VAL A 237 -12.36 9.80 6.84
N ASN A 238 -12.94 10.34 5.77
CA ASN A 238 -14.20 11.08 5.81
C ASN A 238 -15.35 10.19 6.29
N ARG A 239 -15.40 8.93 5.85
CA ARG A 239 -16.39 7.95 6.33
C ARG A 239 -16.26 7.67 7.82
N VAL A 240 -15.04 7.37 8.28
CA VAL A 240 -14.79 7.06 9.70
C VAL A 240 -15.07 8.29 10.58
N CYS A 241 -14.59 9.49 10.19
CA CYS A 241 -14.87 10.73 10.91
C CYS A 241 -16.37 11.03 11.00
N SER A 242 -17.12 10.84 9.91
CA SER A 242 -18.58 11.06 9.89
C SER A 242 -19.31 10.15 10.88
N ILE A 243 -18.87 8.89 11.02
CA ILE A 243 -19.42 7.94 11.98
C ILE A 243 -19.07 8.34 13.42
N LEU A 244 -17.83 8.72 13.66
CA LEU A 244 -17.38 9.20 14.98
C LEU A 244 -18.14 10.45 15.44
N LEU A 245 -18.40 11.39 14.53
CA LEU A 245 -19.09 12.64 14.83
C LEU A 245 -20.60 12.43 15.04
N LYS A 246 -21.27 11.67 14.19
CA LYS A 246 -22.71 11.35 14.34
C LYS A 246 -23.02 10.74 15.70
N ASN A 247 -22.15 9.88 16.15
CA ASN A 247 -22.30 9.19 17.43
C ASN A 247 -21.94 10.07 18.66
N ASN A 248 -21.32 11.25 18.46
CA ASN A 248 -21.05 12.23 19.53
C ASN A 248 -22.19 13.24 19.74
N TYR A 249 -23.08 13.44 18.74
CA TYR A 249 -24.17 14.41 18.76
C TYR A 249 -25.56 13.74 18.75
N GLY A 250 -25.64 12.43 19.03
CA GLY A 250 -26.91 11.75 19.25
C GLY A 250 -27.58 12.31 20.51
N MET A 251 -28.47 13.29 20.31
CA MET A 251 -29.52 13.63 21.25
C MET A 251 -30.54 12.51 21.30
#